data_7e95b8f59e440439b54eca7e77c20c09
#
_entry.id   7e95b8f59e440439b54eca7e77c20c09
#
_cell.length_a   1.000
_cell.length_b   1.000
_cell.length_c   1.000
_cell.angle_alpha   90.00
_cell.angle_beta   90.00
_cell.angle_gamma   90.00
#
_symmetry.space_group_name_H-M   'P 1'
#
loop_
_entity.id
_entity.type
_entity.pdbx_description
1 polymer ?
#
loop_
_entity_poly.entity_id
_entity_poly.type
_entity_poly.pdbx_seq_one_letter_code
_entity_poly.pdbx_strand_id
1 'polypeptide(L)'
;MSETFERNAKGVREMLSMKFDTLDFEGVWHDAFGTPERRGVWFVWGNSGNGKTSFVMQLCKYLCRFGRVAYNSMEEGACLTMQDTLRRFGMMEVNRRFLLIDNESIEQLSLRLKRQKSPDFVVIDSFQYTQMTYRQYIEFKD
;
A
#
# COMPACT_ATOMS: atom_id res chain seq x y z
N MET A 1 13.06 26.74 16.29
CA MET A 1 11.89 26.06 16.86
C MET A 1 10.58 26.68 16.41
N SER A 2 10.47 27.99 16.46
CA SER A 2 9.23 28.69 16.12
C SER A 2 8.77 28.42 14.67
N GLU A 3 9.68 28.46 13.70
CA GLU A 3 9.32 28.22 12.31
C GLU A 3 8.76 26.81 12.08
N THR A 4 9.40 25.79 12.66
CA THR A 4 8.94 24.42 12.55
C THR A 4 7.58 24.25 13.23
N PHE A 5 7.43 24.86 14.41
CA PHE A 5 6.17 24.83 15.14
C PHE A 5 5.04 25.48 14.34
N GLU A 6 5.32 26.65 13.75
CA GLU A 6 4.33 27.38 12.96
C GLU A 6 3.90 26.62 11.72
N ARG A 7 4.83 25.90 11.06
CA ARG A 7 4.54 25.09 9.88
C ARG A 7 3.58 23.95 10.17
N ASN A 8 3.58 23.47 11.41
CA ASN A 8 2.71 22.35 11.79
C ASN A 8 1.29 22.81 12.15
N ALA A 9 1.06 24.11 12.23
CA ALA A 9 -0.24 24.66 12.58
C ALA A 9 -0.82 25.38 11.36
N LYS A 10 -2.04 25.00 10.96
CA LYS A 10 -2.71 25.56 9.80
C LYS A 10 -4.11 26.01 10.15
N GLY A 11 -4.50 27.19 9.63
CA GLY A 11 -5.88 27.62 9.72
C GLY A 11 -6.74 26.90 8.69
N VAL A 12 -8.06 27.01 8.84
CA VAL A 12 -9.01 26.33 7.96
C VAL A 12 -8.82 26.78 6.50
N ARG A 13 -8.74 28.09 6.28
CA ARG A 13 -8.59 28.61 4.91
C ARG A 13 -7.31 28.08 4.28
N GLU A 14 -6.20 28.07 5.02
CA GLU A 14 -4.93 27.57 4.52
C GLU A 14 -5.04 26.10 4.15
N MET A 15 -5.61 25.29 5.04
CA MET A 15 -5.76 23.87 4.79
C MET A 15 -6.63 23.59 3.56
N LEU A 16 -7.73 24.31 3.41
CA LEU A 16 -8.64 24.11 2.29
C LEU A 16 -8.05 24.58 0.95
N SER A 17 -7.06 25.46 1.00
CA SER A 17 -6.40 25.93 -0.23
C SER A 17 -5.27 25.02 -0.68
N MET A 18 -4.85 24.09 0.15
CA MET A 18 -3.78 23.16 -0.21
C MET A 18 -4.24 22.20 -1.29
N LYS A 19 -3.31 21.83 -2.16
CA LYS A 19 -3.58 20.84 -3.21
C LYS A 19 -2.80 19.57 -2.89
N PHE A 20 -3.46 18.43 -3.08
CA PHE A 20 -2.86 17.14 -2.83
C PHE A 20 -2.85 16.31 -4.10
N ASP A 21 -1.83 15.47 -4.23
CA ASP A 21 -1.75 14.51 -5.31
C ASP A 21 -2.67 13.33 -4.96
N THR A 22 -3.66 13.08 -5.80
CA THR A 22 -4.70 12.10 -5.54
C THR A 22 -4.70 11.00 -6.60
N LEU A 23 -5.37 9.90 -6.27
CA LEU A 23 -5.60 8.79 -7.19
C LEU A 23 -7.02 8.92 -7.75
N ASP A 24 -7.13 9.07 -9.06
CA ASP A 24 -8.42 9.28 -9.71
C ASP A 24 -9.12 7.94 -9.92
N PHE A 25 -9.62 7.37 -8.83
CA PHE A 25 -10.36 6.12 -8.86
C PHE A 25 -11.66 6.28 -9.63
N GLU A 26 -12.05 5.23 -10.31
CA GLU A 26 -13.27 5.18 -11.10
C GLU A 26 -14.12 3.97 -10.73
N GLY A 27 -15.40 4.01 -11.09
CA GLY A 27 -16.32 2.89 -10.95
C GLY A 27 -16.48 2.45 -9.50
N VAL A 28 -16.48 1.15 -9.29
CA VAL A 28 -16.69 0.58 -7.95
C VAL A 28 -15.60 1.00 -6.97
N TRP A 29 -14.39 1.24 -7.46
CA TRP A 29 -13.30 1.69 -6.59
C TRP A 29 -13.52 3.09 -6.08
N HIS A 30 -14.03 3.96 -6.95
CA HIS A 30 -14.41 5.31 -6.54
C HIS A 30 -15.60 5.26 -5.57
N ASP A 31 -16.58 4.42 -5.84
CA ASP A 31 -17.73 4.29 -4.96
C ASP A 31 -17.34 3.82 -3.56
N ALA A 32 -16.34 2.94 -3.48
CA ALA A 32 -15.88 2.40 -2.19
C ALA A 32 -14.93 3.34 -1.45
N PHE A 33 -14.02 4.00 -2.15
CA PHE A 33 -12.91 4.73 -1.54
C PHE A 33 -12.84 6.20 -1.93
N GLY A 34 -13.67 6.66 -2.85
CA GLY A 34 -13.63 8.05 -3.32
C GLY A 34 -12.39 8.32 -4.14
N THR A 35 -11.78 9.46 -3.90
CA THR A 35 -10.55 9.88 -4.57
C THR A 35 -9.46 9.99 -3.51
N PRO A 36 -8.77 8.89 -3.20
CA PRO A 36 -7.81 8.91 -2.10
C PRO A 36 -6.54 9.66 -2.46
N GLU A 37 -5.88 10.17 -1.44
CA GLU A 37 -4.57 10.78 -1.60
C GLU A 37 -3.57 9.73 -2.02
N ARG A 38 -2.65 10.11 -2.93
CA ARG A 38 -1.62 9.16 -3.41
C ARG A 38 -0.69 8.70 -2.29
N ARG A 39 -0.39 9.57 -1.35
CA ARG A 39 0.48 9.25 -0.23
C ARG A 39 -0.33 8.68 0.91
N GLY A 40 0.29 7.76 1.65
CA GLY A 40 -0.32 7.17 2.81
C GLY A 40 0.02 5.70 2.92
N VAL A 41 -0.46 5.11 3.98
CA VAL A 41 -0.23 3.69 4.25
C VAL A 41 -1.59 3.02 4.37
N TRP A 42 -1.77 1.94 3.63
CA TRP A 42 -2.99 1.14 3.66
C TRP A 42 -2.67 -0.17 4.37
N PHE A 43 -3.40 -0.45 5.42
CA PHE A 43 -3.28 -1.72 6.12
C PHE A 43 -4.53 -2.55 5.87
N VAL A 44 -4.30 -3.84 5.64
CA VAL A 44 -5.39 -4.80 5.48
C VAL A 44 -5.20 -5.89 6.52
N TRP A 45 -6.22 -6.14 7.29
CA TRP A 45 -6.18 -7.22 8.26
C TRP A 45 -7.52 -7.93 8.28
N GLY A 46 -7.55 -9.06 8.96
CA GLY A 46 -8.72 -9.90 9.06
C GLY A 46 -8.29 -11.35 9.09
N ASN A 47 -9.26 -12.22 9.30
CA ASN A 47 -8.99 -13.64 9.32
C ASN A 47 -8.75 -14.15 7.90
N SER A 48 -7.77 -15.04 7.73
CA SER A 48 -7.53 -15.69 6.44
C SER A 48 -8.76 -16.49 6.04
N GLY A 49 -8.95 -16.62 4.73
CA GLY A 49 -10.06 -17.40 4.19
C GLY A 49 -11.36 -16.64 4.00
N ASN A 50 -11.42 -15.36 4.37
CA ASN A 50 -12.62 -14.54 4.23
C ASN A 50 -12.62 -13.65 2.99
N GLY A 51 -11.90 -14.06 1.95
CA GLY A 51 -11.83 -13.26 0.72
C GLY A 51 -10.90 -12.05 0.80
N LYS A 52 -10.18 -11.90 1.90
CA LYS A 52 -9.26 -10.78 2.09
C LYS A 52 -8.20 -10.74 0.99
N THR A 53 -7.54 -11.87 0.73
CA THR A 53 -6.49 -11.94 -0.28
C THR A 53 -7.04 -11.64 -1.67
N SER A 54 -8.25 -12.13 -1.97
CA SER A 54 -8.90 -11.85 -3.25
C SER A 54 -9.17 -10.35 -3.41
N PHE A 55 -9.69 -9.71 -2.37
CA PHE A 55 -9.93 -8.28 -2.40
C PHE A 55 -8.63 -7.49 -2.58
N VAL A 56 -7.61 -7.84 -1.79
CA VAL A 56 -6.32 -7.13 -1.83
C VAL A 56 -5.66 -7.31 -3.19
N MET A 57 -5.75 -8.51 -3.78
CA MET A 57 -5.14 -8.75 -5.08
C MET A 57 -5.81 -7.90 -6.17
N GLN A 58 -7.14 -7.80 -6.13
CA GLN A 58 -7.86 -6.96 -7.06
C GLN A 58 -7.51 -5.49 -6.87
N LEU A 59 -7.38 -5.04 -5.62
CA LEU A 59 -6.97 -3.69 -5.33
C LEU A 59 -5.57 -3.41 -5.87
N CYS A 60 -4.63 -4.33 -5.66
CA CYS A 60 -3.28 -4.19 -6.18
C CYS A 60 -3.27 -4.08 -7.70
N LYS A 61 -4.06 -4.91 -8.38
CA LYS A 61 -4.15 -4.86 -9.83
C LYS A 61 -4.67 -3.49 -10.29
N TYR A 62 -5.66 -2.97 -9.59
CA TYR A 62 -6.21 -1.66 -9.92
C TYR A 62 -5.18 -0.55 -9.67
N LEU A 63 -4.45 -0.62 -8.55
CA LEU A 63 -3.42 0.36 -8.23
C LEU A 63 -2.28 0.38 -9.26
N CYS A 64 -2.08 -0.73 -9.97
CA CYS A 64 -1.07 -0.79 -11.02
C CYS A 64 -1.37 0.18 -12.18
N ARG A 65 -2.57 0.70 -12.27
CA ARG A 65 -2.90 1.77 -13.23
C ARG A 65 -2.22 3.09 -12.86
N PHE A 66 -1.88 3.27 -11.60
CA PHE A 66 -1.36 4.54 -11.06
C PHE A 66 0.12 4.49 -10.72
N GLY A 67 0.70 3.30 -10.67
CA GLY A 67 2.11 3.15 -10.35
C GLY A 67 2.49 1.71 -10.11
N ARG A 68 3.66 1.53 -9.53
CA ARG A 68 4.17 0.20 -9.20
C ARG A 68 3.70 -0.22 -7.82
N VAL A 69 3.34 -1.48 -7.69
CA VAL A 69 2.82 -2.05 -6.45
C VAL A 69 3.73 -3.16 -5.98
N ALA A 70 4.15 -3.10 -4.72
CA ALA A 70 4.82 -4.19 -4.05
C ALA A 70 3.87 -4.78 -3.02
N TYR A 71 3.65 -6.08 -3.10
CA TYR A 71 2.78 -6.81 -2.19
C TYR A 71 3.64 -7.73 -1.35
N ASN A 72 3.73 -7.43 -0.06
CA ASN A 72 4.50 -8.24 0.88
C ASN A 72 3.57 -9.23 1.56
N SER A 73 3.67 -10.49 1.18
CA SER A 73 2.85 -11.55 1.75
C SER A 73 3.52 -12.10 3.01
N MET A 74 2.97 -11.73 4.15
CA MET A 74 3.48 -12.16 5.46
C MET A 74 2.90 -13.51 5.88
N GLU A 75 1.75 -13.86 5.31
CA GLU A 75 1.04 -15.08 5.72
C GLU A 75 1.35 -16.24 4.78
N GLU A 76 1.12 -16.07 3.50
CA GLU A 76 1.28 -17.15 2.53
C GLU A 76 2.67 -17.20 1.91
N GLY A 77 3.23 -16.03 1.59
CA GLY A 77 4.51 -15.99 0.90
C GLY A 77 4.41 -16.54 -0.53
N ALA A 78 5.55 -16.94 -1.07
CA ALA A 78 5.62 -17.54 -2.40
C ALA A 78 5.29 -19.03 -2.30
N CYS A 79 4.05 -19.38 -2.64
CA CYS A 79 3.56 -20.74 -2.53
C CYS A 79 2.55 -21.03 -3.65
N LEU A 80 2.10 -22.29 -3.74
CA LEU A 80 1.16 -22.70 -4.77
C LEU A 80 -0.15 -21.92 -4.70
N THR A 81 -0.67 -21.72 -3.50
CA THR A 81 -1.93 -20.98 -3.31
C THR A 81 -1.79 -19.54 -3.83
N MET A 82 -0.66 -18.92 -3.56
CA MET A 82 -0.41 -17.57 -4.07
C MET A 82 -0.27 -17.56 -5.60
N GLN A 83 0.40 -18.57 -6.15
CA GLN A 83 0.52 -18.71 -7.61
C GLN A 83 -0.86 -18.84 -8.25
N ASP A 84 -1.73 -19.66 -7.67
CA ASP A 84 -3.09 -19.84 -8.16
C ASP A 84 -3.90 -18.55 -8.07
N THR A 85 -3.72 -17.79 -6.99
CA THR A 85 -4.38 -16.50 -6.82
C THR A 85 -3.95 -15.51 -7.90
N LEU A 86 -2.66 -15.42 -8.17
CA LEU A 86 -2.13 -14.53 -9.21
C LEU A 86 -2.70 -14.89 -10.58
N ARG A 87 -2.79 -16.19 -10.85
CA ARG A 87 -3.35 -16.67 -12.11
C ARG A 87 -4.84 -16.36 -12.22
N ARG A 88 -5.58 -16.58 -11.13
CA ARG A 88 -7.03 -16.37 -11.10
C ARG A 88 -7.41 -14.91 -11.40
N PHE A 89 -6.63 -13.96 -10.90
CA PHE A 89 -6.91 -12.54 -11.10
C PHE A 89 -6.19 -11.94 -12.31
N GLY A 90 -5.53 -12.77 -13.10
CA GLY A 90 -4.89 -12.32 -14.32
C GLY A 90 -3.75 -11.34 -14.08
N MET A 91 -2.96 -11.56 -13.03
CA MET A 91 -1.90 -10.62 -12.65
C MET A 91 -0.77 -10.53 -13.67
N MET A 92 -0.72 -11.45 -14.63
CA MET A 92 0.25 -11.35 -15.71
C MET A 92 0.08 -10.06 -16.52
N GLU A 93 -1.14 -9.53 -16.58
CA GLU A 93 -1.42 -8.26 -17.26
C GLU A 93 -0.66 -7.07 -16.64
N VAL A 94 -0.29 -7.18 -15.36
CA VAL A 94 0.42 -6.13 -14.65
C VAL A 94 1.82 -6.58 -14.23
N ASN A 95 2.38 -7.56 -14.92
CA ASN A 95 3.66 -8.19 -14.58
C ASN A 95 4.79 -7.20 -14.32
N ARG A 96 4.85 -6.12 -15.08
CA ARG A 96 5.93 -5.12 -14.95
C ARG A 96 5.70 -4.10 -13.83
N ARG A 97 4.50 -4.07 -13.27
CA ARG A 97 4.11 -3.10 -12.26
C ARG A 97 3.77 -3.71 -10.92
N PHE A 98 3.74 -5.03 -10.83
CA PHE A 98 3.42 -5.74 -9.61
C PHE A 98 4.60 -6.61 -9.19
N LEU A 99 4.99 -6.50 -7.93
CA LEU A 99 6.07 -7.29 -7.35
C LEU A 99 5.56 -8.02 -6.12
N LEU A 100 5.64 -9.35 -6.15
CA LEU A 100 5.34 -10.16 -4.98
C LEU A 100 6.59 -10.28 -4.13
N ILE A 101 6.48 -9.91 -2.86
CA ILE A 101 7.57 -10.03 -1.90
C ILE A 101 7.21 -11.12 -0.92
N ASP A 102 8.15 -12.04 -0.70
CA ASP A 102 7.95 -13.19 0.14
C ASP A 102 8.42 -12.89 1.56
N ASN A 103 7.49 -12.38 2.37
CA ASN A 103 7.66 -12.26 3.83
C ASN A 103 8.91 -11.46 4.25
N GLU A 104 9.06 -10.26 3.70
CA GLU A 104 10.13 -9.37 4.17
C GLU A 104 9.74 -8.66 5.46
N SER A 105 10.73 -8.45 6.33
CA SER A 105 10.55 -7.64 7.54
C SER A 105 10.35 -6.17 7.19
N ILE A 106 9.89 -5.40 8.17
CA ILE A 106 9.71 -3.96 7.98
C ILE A 106 11.05 -3.29 7.66
N GLU A 107 12.13 -3.75 8.28
CA GLU A 107 13.47 -3.21 8.02
C GLU A 107 13.88 -3.48 6.57
N GLN A 108 13.64 -4.68 6.05
CA GLN A 108 13.94 -5.03 4.68
C GLN A 108 13.10 -4.23 3.70
N LEU A 109 11.81 -4.05 3.99
CA LEU A 109 10.94 -3.22 3.16
C LEU A 109 11.41 -1.77 3.13
N SER A 110 11.79 -1.24 4.27
CA SER A 110 12.28 0.14 4.35
C SER A 110 13.51 0.35 3.47
N LEU A 111 14.42 -0.63 3.48
CA LEU A 111 15.61 -0.57 2.62
C LEU A 111 15.23 -0.63 1.14
N ARG A 112 14.26 -1.47 0.80
CA ARG A 112 13.79 -1.60 -0.58
C ARG A 112 13.18 -0.29 -1.08
N LEU A 113 12.42 0.39 -0.23
CA LEU A 113 11.77 1.65 -0.59
C LEU A 113 12.73 2.81 -0.78
N LYS A 114 13.95 2.70 -0.26
CA LYS A 114 14.98 3.74 -0.42
C LYS A 114 15.78 3.59 -1.70
N ARG A 115 15.59 2.50 -2.45
CA ARG A 115 16.31 2.28 -3.69
C ARG A 115 15.69 3.04 -4.85
N GLN A 116 16.49 3.28 -5.89
CA GLN A 116 15.95 3.78 -7.15
C GLN A 116 14.92 2.78 -7.70
N LYS A 117 13.91 3.30 -8.37
CA LYS A 117 12.82 2.48 -8.93
C LYS A 117 12.05 1.72 -7.85
N SER A 118 11.96 2.31 -6.66
CA SER A 118 11.13 1.74 -5.61
C SER A 118 9.66 1.74 -6.02
N PRO A 119 8.84 0.87 -5.43
CA PRO A 119 7.42 0.87 -5.74
C PRO A 119 6.73 2.15 -5.23
N ASP A 120 5.66 2.54 -5.90
CA ASP A 120 4.85 3.67 -5.50
C ASP A 120 3.89 3.30 -4.37
N PHE A 121 3.45 2.04 -4.34
CA PHE A 121 2.52 1.52 -3.35
C PHE A 121 3.09 0.27 -2.73
N VAL A 122 2.90 0.12 -1.42
CA VAL A 122 3.28 -1.08 -0.70
C VAL A 122 2.07 -1.58 0.05
N VAL A 123 1.76 -2.84 -0.15
CA VAL A 123 0.67 -3.52 0.56
C VAL A 123 1.29 -4.59 1.46
N ILE A 124 0.92 -4.59 2.71
CA ILE A 124 1.42 -5.56 3.69
C ILE A 124 0.23 -6.40 4.15
N ASP A 125 0.29 -7.68 3.85
CA ASP A 125 -0.75 -8.65 4.18
C ASP A 125 -0.12 -9.85 4.89
N SER A 126 -0.40 -10.15 6.09
CA SER A 126 -1.35 -9.51 7.00
C SER A 126 -0.59 -8.66 8.01
N PHE A 127 -1.11 -7.49 8.28
CA PHE A 127 -0.41 -6.53 9.16
C PHE A 127 -0.09 -7.11 10.54
N GLN A 128 -0.98 -7.92 11.12
CA GLN A 128 -0.78 -8.48 12.45
C GLN A 128 0.48 -9.34 12.55
N TYR A 129 1.04 -9.81 11.44
CA TYR A 129 2.25 -10.63 11.43
C TYR A 129 3.52 -9.79 11.33
N THR A 130 3.41 -8.47 11.19
CA THR A 130 4.60 -7.62 11.09
C THR A 130 5.27 -7.42 12.43
N GLN A 131 4.54 -7.58 13.51
CA GLN A 131 5.00 -7.25 14.87
C GLN A 131 5.56 -5.84 14.94
N MET A 132 5.01 -4.95 14.12
CA MET A 132 5.48 -3.58 14.01
C MET A 132 5.08 -2.80 15.26
N THR A 133 6.07 -2.14 15.90
CA THR A 133 5.79 -1.22 16.99
C THR A 133 5.28 0.11 16.41
N TYR A 134 4.67 0.93 17.28
CA TYR A 134 4.22 2.25 16.87
C TYR A 134 5.38 3.07 16.28
N ARG A 135 6.54 2.98 16.91
CA ARG A 135 7.73 3.70 16.44
C ARG A 135 8.15 3.24 15.04
N GLN A 136 8.18 1.93 14.81
CA GLN A 136 8.51 1.39 13.50
C GLN A 136 7.49 1.82 12.46
N TYR A 137 6.22 1.88 12.83
CA TYR A 137 5.18 2.34 11.91
C TYR A 137 5.44 3.79 11.49
N ILE A 138 5.76 4.67 12.42
CA ILE A 138 6.03 6.06 12.11
C ILE A 138 7.24 6.18 11.17
N GLU A 139 8.30 5.44 11.44
CA GLU A 139 9.49 5.44 10.59
C GLU A 139 9.19 4.90 9.18
N PHE A 140 8.40 3.85 9.10
CA PHE A 140 8.02 3.27 7.82
C PHE A 140 7.15 4.20 7.00
N LYS A 141 6.18 4.85 7.65
CA LYS A 141 5.24 5.75 6.99
C LYS A 141 5.96 6.93 6.35
N ASP A 142 6.96 7.44 7.03
CA ASP A 142 7.74 8.57 6.53
C ASP A 142 8.77 8.12 5.51
#